data_e6f61dfad116ade1317a9a6ef1913f49
#
_entry.id   e6f61dfad116ade1317a9a6ef1913f49
#
_cell.length_a   1.000
_cell.length_b   1.000
_cell.length_c   1.000
_cell.angle_alpha   90.00
_cell.angle_beta   90.00
_cell.angle_gamma   90.00
#
_symmetry.space_group_name_H-M   'P 1'
#
loop_
_entity.id
_entity.type
_entity.pdbx_description
1 polymer ?
#
loop_
_entity_poly.entity_id
_entity_poly.type
_entity_poly.pdbx_seq_one_letter_code
_entity_poly.pdbx_strand_id
1 'polypeptide(L)'
;MRLREWKQFFPNLQKEYEDSATINDDVFFRDYSVHQYLEVDLSKHRLEPQEYSDSYYSNEFFQDVQIEHIADAINDIKENYKQNTGKYKYYDAKSHLPETFTYASTGEWIPRPSQQETIDKFVAAVESGRTNLLMYAVMRFGKSFTSLCCAKEIGAKI
;
A
#
# COMPACT_ATOMS: atom_id res chain seq x y z
N MET A 1 -1.38 -10.54 9.29
CA MET A 1 -2.55 -10.48 8.39
C MET A 1 -2.33 -11.31 7.13
N ARG A 2 -1.27 -11.11 6.35
CA ARG A 2 -0.93 -11.90 5.12
C ARG A 2 -0.92 -13.42 5.28
N LEU A 3 -0.31 -13.95 6.35
CA LEU A 3 -0.26 -15.40 6.55
C LEU A 3 -1.65 -16.06 6.62
N ARG A 4 -2.66 -15.33 7.18
CA ARG A 4 -4.05 -15.82 7.23
C ARG A 4 -4.68 -15.84 5.83
N GLU A 5 -4.37 -14.83 5.00
CA GLU A 5 -4.85 -14.75 3.63
C GLU A 5 -4.21 -15.85 2.77
N TRP A 6 -2.90 -16.04 2.88
CA TRP A 6 -2.20 -17.10 2.15
C TRP A 6 -2.68 -18.52 2.53
N LYS A 7 -3.05 -18.77 3.79
CA LYS A 7 -3.60 -20.06 4.21
C LYS A 7 -4.93 -20.41 3.55
N GLN A 8 -5.64 -19.47 2.96
CA GLN A 8 -6.84 -19.75 2.17
C GLN A 8 -6.49 -20.46 0.86
N PHE A 9 -5.34 -20.16 0.28
CA PHE A 9 -4.84 -20.77 -0.96
C PHE A 9 -3.88 -21.92 -0.69
N PHE A 10 -3.16 -21.87 0.41
CA PHE A 10 -2.15 -22.84 0.84
C PHE A 10 -2.43 -23.32 2.27
N PRO A 11 -3.40 -24.24 2.46
CA PRO A 11 -3.84 -24.65 3.81
C PRO A 11 -2.73 -25.24 4.68
N ASN A 12 -1.73 -25.87 4.07
CA ASN A 12 -0.60 -26.49 4.75
C ASN A 12 0.57 -25.53 5.02
N LEU A 13 0.43 -24.24 4.67
CA LEU A 13 1.48 -23.25 4.90
C LEU A 13 1.78 -23.14 6.39
N GLN A 14 3.04 -23.29 6.76
CA GLN A 14 3.54 -23.16 8.13
C GLN A 14 4.46 -21.93 8.25
N LYS A 15 4.46 -21.33 9.43
CA LYS A 15 5.43 -20.29 9.76
C LYS A 15 6.60 -20.94 10.47
N GLU A 16 7.75 -20.99 9.79
CA GLU A 16 8.97 -21.62 10.33
C GLU A 16 9.91 -20.63 10.99
N TYR A 17 9.88 -19.37 10.56
CA TYR A 17 10.76 -18.32 11.07
C TYR A 17 10.03 -16.98 11.16
N GLU A 18 10.40 -16.18 12.14
CA GLU A 18 9.95 -14.81 12.31
C GLU A 18 11.05 -13.99 12.98
N ASP A 19 11.33 -12.81 12.43
CA ASP A 19 12.25 -11.86 13.04
C ASP A 19 11.74 -10.43 12.82
N SER A 20 12.30 -9.50 13.57
CA SER A 20 11.98 -8.09 13.50
C SER A 20 12.72 -7.42 12.34
N ALA A 21 12.00 -6.66 11.53
CA ALA A 21 12.57 -5.84 10.46
C ALA A 21 13.14 -4.50 10.98
N THR A 22 13.50 -4.42 12.27
CA THR A 22 14.07 -3.23 12.89
C THR A 22 15.59 -3.30 12.96
N ILE A 23 16.22 -2.16 12.72
CA ILE A 23 17.64 -1.96 12.95
C ILE A 23 17.88 -1.54 14.42
N ASN A 24 17.05 -0.57 14.87
CA ASN A 24 17.00 -0.06 16.22
C ASN A 24 15.58 0.50 16.49
N ASP A 25 15.37 1.21 17.59
CA ASP A 25 14.07 1.77 17.98
C ASP A 25 13.51 2.80 16.97
N ASP A 26 14.37 3.42 16.19
CA ASP A 26 14.01 4.53 15.30
C ASP A 26 14.06 4.15 13.81
N VAL A 27 14.71 3.03 13.43
CA VAL A 27 14.98 2.67 12.03
C VAL A 27 14.54 1.25 11.72
N PHE A 28 13.88 1.09 10.61
CA PHE A 28 13.47 -0.23 10.09
C PHE A 28 13.79 -0.38 8.60
N PHE A 29 13.76 -1.61 8.13
CA PHE A 29 13.81 -1.96 6.71
C PHE A 29 12.52 -2.70 6.30
N ARG A 30 12.34 -2.92 5.00
CA ARG A 30 11.18 -3.65 4.48
C ARG A 30 11.58 -4.99 3.88
N ASP A 31 10.60 -5.86 3.70
CA ASP A 31 10.71 -7.20 3.13
C ASP A 31 11.48 -7.24 1.81
N TYR A 32 11.33 -6.25 0.94
CA TYR A 32 12.07 -6.19 -0.32
C TYR A 32 13.61 -6.07 -0.15
N SER A 33 14.12 -5.62 1.01
CA SER A 33 15.55 -5.66 1.29
C SER A 33 16.06 -7.11 1.44
N VAL A 34 15.25 -7.97 2.07
CA VAL A 34 15.51 -9.41 2.14
C VAL A 34 15.41 -10.04 0.74
N HIS A 35 14.37 -9.67 -0.03
CA HIS A 35 14.22 -10.14 -1.41
C HIS A 35 15.43 -9.75 -2.28
N GLN A 36 15.93 -8.52 -2.14
CA GLN A 36 17.14 -8.07 -2.85
C GLN A 36 18.35 -8.94 -2.52
N TYR A 37 18.58 -9.26 -1.25
CA TYR A 37 19.68 -10.14 -0.84
C TYR A 37 19.53 -11.55 -1.46
N LEU A 38 18.34 -12.12 -1.41
CA LEU A 38 18.08 -13.44 -2.00
C LEU A 38 18.36 -13.45 -3.51
N GLU A 39 17.90 -12.42 -4.22
CA GLU A 39 18.07 -12.35 -5.68
C GLU A 39 19.49 -12.00 -6.11
N VAL A 40 20.10 -11.00 -5.49
CA VAL A 40 21.38 -10.45 -5.94
C VAL A 40 22.57 -11.20 -5.34
N ASP A 41 22.57 -11.42 -4.02
CA ASP A 41 23.71 -12.01 -3.32
C ASP A 41 23.67 -13.55 -3.39
N LEU A 42 22.49 -14.16 -3.31
CA LEU A 42 22.33 -15.62 -3.34
C LEU A 42 21.84 -16.18 -4.69
N SER A 43 21.55 -15.31 -5.65
CA SER A 43 21.01 -15.70 -6.98
C SER A 43 19.80 -16.64 -6.88
N LYS A 44 18.94 -16.43 -5.88
CA LYS A 44 17.69 -17.18 -5.72
C LYS A 44 16.64 -16.68 -6.70
N HIS A 45 15.86 -17.60 -7.26
CA HIS A 45 14.82 -17.30 -8.22
C HIS A 45 13.44 -17.23 -7.53
N ARG A 46 12.63 -16.28 -7.98
CA ARG A 46 11.22 -16.24 -7.59
C ARG A 46 10.47 -17.36 -8.28
N LEU A 47 9.50 -17.93 -7.58
CA LEU A 47 8.59 -18.91 -8.17
C LEU A 47 7.64 -18.22 -9.14
N GLU A 48 7.52 -18.78 -10.33
CA GLU A 48 6.50 -18.35 -11.29
C GLU A 48 5.11 -18.85 -10.87
N PRO A 49 4.03 -18.13 -11.19
CA PRO A 49 2.67 -18.49 -10.77
C PRO A 49 2.29 -19.93 -11.14
N GLN A 50 2.70 -20.39 -12.32
CA GLN A 50 2.40 -21.72 -12.82
C GLN A 50 3.05 -22.84 -12.01
N GLU A 51 4.08 -22.52 -11.22
CA GLU A 51 4.81 -23.51 -10.42
C GLU A 51 4.11 -23.82 -9.09
N TYR A 52 3.20 -22.94 -8.63
CA TYR A 52 2.58 -23.11 -7.31
C TYR A 52 1.05 -22.93 -7.29
N SER A 53 0.45 -22.13 -8.14
CA SER A 53 -1.00 -21.94 -8.17
C SER A 53 -1.48 -21.21 -9.43
N ASP A 54 -2.56 -21.72 -10.03
CA ASP A 54 -3.27 -21.07 -11.13
C ASP A 54 -4.23 -19.95 -10.64
N SER A 55 -4.57 -19.95 -9.36
CA SER A 55 -5.58 -19.07 -8.76
C SER A 55 -5.03 -17.95 -7.90
N TYR A 56 -3.77 -18.01 -7.52
CA TYR A 56 -3.13 -17.02 -6.67
C TYR A 56 -1.74 -16.65 -7.18
N TYR A 57 -1.49 -15.35 -7.30
CA TYR A 57 -0.19 -14.80 -7.69
C TYR A 57 0.41 -13.95 -6.59
N SER A 58 1.67 -14.21 -6.24
CA SER A 58 2.50 -13.35 -5.42
C SER A 58 3.95 -13.42 -5.91
N ASN A 59 4.60 -12.29 -5.96
CA ASN A 59 6.03 -12.19 -6.26
C ASN A 59 6.91 -12.31 -5.00
N GLU A 60 6.36 -12.83 -3.91
CA GLU A 60 7.05 -12.98 -2.62
C GLU A 60 7.59 -14.40 -2.39
N PHE A 61 7.29 -15.34 -3.29
CA PHE A 61 7.71 -16.73 -3.18
C PHE A 61 9.03 -16.97 -3.90
N PHE A 62 9.93 -17.67 -3.22
CA PHE A 62 11.26 -18.00 -3.72
C PHE A 62 11.50 -19.49 -3.65
N GLN A 63 12.31 -20.01 -4.59
CA GLN A 63 12.73 -21.39 -4.64
C GLN A 63 14.01 -21.60 -3.82
N ASP A 64 14.12 -22.75 -3.17
CA ASP A 64 15.33 -23.23 -2.47
C ASP A 64 15.88 -22.25 -1.41
N VAL A 65 14.99 -21.55 -0.71
CA VAL A 65 15.36 -20.68 0.42
C VAL A 65 15.29 -21.47 1.71
N GLN A 66 16.37 -21.40 2.50
CA GLN A 66 16.48 -21.97 3.83
C GLN A 66 16.38 -20.86 4.88
N ILE A 67 16.10 -21.23 6.14
CA ILE A 67 15.98 -20.26 7.24
C ILE A 67 17.28 -19.47 7.40
N GLU A 68 18.42 -20.12 7.27
CA GLU A 68 19.75 -19.52 7.35
C GLU A 68 19.93 -18.39 6.34
N HIS A 69 19.44 -18.54 5.12
CA HIS A 69 19.49 -17.48 4.10
C HIS A 69 18.74 -16.21 4.54
N ILE A 70 17.62 -16.35 5.26
CA ILE A 70 16.89 -15.22 5.80
C ILE A 70 17.62 -14.56 6.96
N ALA A 71 18.21 -15.36 7.85
CA ALA A 71 19.01 -14.85 8.96
C ALA A 71 20.25 -14.10 8.45
N ASP A 72 20.94 -14.64 7.44
CA ASP A 72 22.09 -14.01 6.80
C ASP A 72 21.69 -12.68 6.10
N ALA A 73 20.56 -12.67 5.41
CA ALA A 73 20.02 -11.45 4.81
C ALA A 73 19.79 -10.35 5.85
N ILE A 74 19.17 -10.69 6.98
CA ILE A 74 18.91 -9.74 8.07
C ILE A 74 20.22 -9.21 8.67
N ASN A 75 21.20 -10.08 8.86
CA ASN A 75 22.52 -9.69 9.35
C ASN A 75 23.25 -8.78 8.35
N ASP A 76 23.25 -9.11 7.07
CA ASP A 76 23.85 -8.27 6.02
C ASP A 76 23.17 -6.89 5.97
N ILE A 77 21.85 -6.82 6.04
CA ILE A 77 21.11 -5.56 6.08
C ILE A 77 21.53 -4.72 7.30
N LYS A 78 21.63 -5.32 8.48
CA LYS A 78 22.06 -4.64 9.73
C LYS A 78 23.50 -4.14 9.65
N GLU A 79 24.41 -4.93 9.10
CA GLU A 79 25.81 -4.53 8.93
C GLU A 79 25.98 -3.41 7.88
N ASN A 80 25.27 -3.49 6.77
CA ASN A 80 25.29 -2.44 5.74
C ASN A 80 24.75 -1.10 6.27
N TYR A 81 23.77 -1.10 7.18
CA TYR A 81 23.34 0.10 7.86
C TYR A 81 24.46 0.73 8.69
N LYS A 82 25.16 -0.05 9.51
CA LYS A 82 26.28 0.42 10.34
C LYS A 82 27.43 1.00 9.49
N GLN A 83 27.71 0.37 8.35
CA GLN A 83 28.76 0.79 7.42
C GLN A 83 28.31 1.91 6.47
N ASN A 84 27.03 2.26 6.45
CA ASN A 84 26.44 3.27 5.57
C ASN A 84 26.78 3.07 4.08
N THR A 85 26.72 1.82 3.60
CA THR A 85 27.13 1.48 2.22
C THR A 85 26.13 1.94 1.16
N GLY A 86 24.88 2.24 1.55
CA GLY A 86 23.80 2.60 0.62
C GLY A 86 23.22 1.42 -0.18
N LYS A 87 23.58 0.17 0.15
CA LYS A 87 23.08 -1.03 -0.53
C LYS A 87 21.57 -1.21 -0.35
N TYR A 88 21.05 -0.90 0.84
CA TYR A 88 19.65 -1.07 1.19
C TYR A 88 18.98 0.26 1.52
N LYS A 89 17.65 0.27 1.44
CA LYS A 89 16.84 1.42 1.83
C LYS A 89 16.29 1.24 3.24
N TYR A 90 16.51 2.25 4.09
CA TYR A 90 16.04 2.28 5.47
C TYR A 90 14.98 3.36 5.65
N TYR A 91 14.16 3.23 6.69
CA TYR A 91 13.03 4.09 6.98
C TYR A 91 13.00 4.43 8.45
N ASP A 92 12.61 5.65 8.77
CA ASP A 92 12.39 6.07 10.15
C ASP A 92 11.08 5.47 10.68
N ALA A 93 11.15 4.84 11.85
CA ALA A 93 10.00 4.29 12.57
C ALA A 93 9.12 5.41 13.15
N LYS A 94 9.72 6.53 13.52
CA LYS A 94 9.01 7.73 13.94
C LYS A 94 8.62 8.52 12.70
N SER A 95 7.36 8.43 12.31
CA SER A 95 6.82 9.42 11.38
C SER A 95 6.77 10.75 12.13
N HIS A 96 7.70 11.64 11.83
CA HIS A 96 7.62 13.02 12.27
C HIS A 96 6.51 13.73 11.50
N LEU A 97 5.27 13.31 11.74
CA LEU A 97 4.14 14.10 11.32
C LEU A 97 4.15 15.36 12.22
N PRO A 98 4.17 16.55 11.66
CA PRO A 98 4.05 17.76 12.46
C PRO A 98 2.72 17.69 13.23
N GLU A 99 2.71 18.21 14.47
CA GLU A 99 1.49 18.30 15.28
C GLU A 99 0.36 19.06 14.55
N THR A 100 0.75 19.95 13.67
CA THR A 100 -0.15 20.68 12.78
C THR A 100 0.28 20.48 11.34
N PHE A 101 -0.62 19.99 10.53
CA PHE A 101 -0.42 19.84 9.09
C PHE A 101 -1.22 20.95 8.37
N THR A 102 -0.51 21.91 7.77
CA THR A 102 -1.13 22.94 6.95
C THR A 102 -1.03 22.52 5.49
N TYR A 103 -2.14 22.12 4.89
CA TYR A 103 -2.24 21.84 3.48
C TYR A 103 -2.62 23.12 2.73
N ALA A 104 -1.68 23.67 1.97
CA ALA A 104 -1.97 24.74 1.02
C ALA A 104 -2.30 24.12 -0.34
N SER A 105 -3.56 24.16 -0.75
CA SER A 105 -3.94 23.82 -2.12
C SER A 105 -3.44 24.93 -3.05
N THR A 106 -2.53 24.62 -3.94
CA THR A 106 -1.95 25.57 -4.91
C THR A 106 -2.76 25.71 -6.20
N GLY A 107 -3.93 25.12 -6.29
CA GLY A 107 -4.77 25.15 -7.48
C GLY A 107 -6.26 25.10 -7.19
N GLU A 108 -7.05 25.75 -8.03
CA GLU A 108 -8.49 25.52 -8.08
C GLU A 108 -8.78 24.12 -8.60
N TRP A 109 -9.47 23.35 -7.81
CA TRP A 109 -9.90 22.01 -8.22
C TRP A 109 -11.17 22.16 -9.06
N ILE A 110 -11.03 22.10 -10.38
CA ILE A 110 -12.12 22.21 -11.32
C ILE A 110 -12.67 20.82 -11.64
N PRO A 111 -13.97 20.57 -11.47
CA PRO A 111 -14.60 19.33 -11.86
C PRO A 111 -14.42 19.05 -13.36
N ARG A 112 -14.11 17.82 -13.71
CA ARG A 112 -14.15 17.38 -15.12
C ARG A 112 -15.59 17.43 -15.64
N PRO A 113 -15.81 17.54 -16.97
CA PRO A 113 -17.17 17.64 -17.51
C PRO A 113 -18.15 16.58 -17.00
N SER A 114 -17.72 15.32 -16.90
CA SER A 114 -18.56 14.23 -16.37
C SER A 114 -18.83 14.34 -14.87
N GLN A 115 -17.93 14.94 -14.11
CA GLN A 115 -18.14 15.23 -12.69
C GLN A 115 -19.11 16.39 -12.52
N GLN A 116 -18.98 17.45 -13.34
CA GLN A 116 -19.88 18.59 -13.33
C GLN A 116 -21.31 18.17 -13.65
N GLU A 117 -21.49 17.36 -14.71
CA GLU A 117 -22.82 16.81 -15.04
C GLU A 117 -23.45 16.03 -13.87
N THR A 118 -22.62 15.30 -13.13
CA THR A 118 -23.08 14.56 -11.93
C THR A 118 -23.46 15.51 -10.80
N ILE A 119 -22.72 16.58 -10.58
CA ILE A 119 -23.02 17.62 -9.60
C ILE A 119 -24.34 18.31 -9.95
N ASP A 120 -24.52 18.71 -11.20
CA ASP A 120 -25.76 19.38 -11.66
C ASP A 120 -26.96 18.49 -11.47
N LYS A 121 -26.88 17.20 -11.81
CA LYS A 121 -27.96 16.22 -11.57
C LYS A 121 -28.26 16.04 -10.09
N PHE A 122 -27.24 16.04 -9.25
CA PHE A 122 -27.39 15.92 -7.81
C PHE A 122 -28.12 17.13 -7.25
N VAL A 123 -27.67 18.34 -7.58
CA VAL A 123 -28.31 19.61 -7.12
C VAL A 123 -29.79 19.65 -7.54
N ALA A 124 -30.07 19.41 -8.81
CA ALA A 124 -31.46 19.40 -9.32
C ALA A 124 -32.31 18.35 -8.60
N ALA A 125 -31.77 17.19 -8.26
CA ALA A 125 -32.52 16.19 -7.51
C ALA A 125 -32.83 16.64 -6.07
N VAL A 126 -31.85 17.27 -5.38
CA VAL A 126 -32.08 17.84 -4.05
C VAL A 126 -33.12 18.97 -4.09
N GLU A 127 -33.03 19.89 -5.05
CA GLU A 127 -33.97 20.97 -5.25
C GLU A 127 -35.42 20.46 -5.54
N SER A 128 -35.53 19.30 -6.19
CA SER A 128 -36.80 18.62 -6.39
C SER A 128 -37.38 17.91 -5.15
N GLY A 129 -36.67 18.02 -4.01
CA GLY A 129 -37.08 17.46 -2.72
C GLY A 129 -36.65 15.99 -2.49
N ARG A 130 -35.76 15.45 -3.31
CA ARG A 130 -35.24 14.09 -3.09
C ARG A 130 -34.24 14.09 -1.92
N THR A 131 -34.42 13.18 -0.97
CA THR A 131 -33.58 13.04 0.23
C THR A 131 -32.61 11.86 0.15
N ASN A 132 -32.83 10.93 -0.79
CA ASN A 132 -32.00 9.74 -0.96
C ASN A 132 -31.47 9.69 -2.41
N LEU A 133 -30.16 9.73 -2.56
CA LEU A 133 -29.48 9.75 -3.84
C LEU A 133 -28.37 8.70 -3.85
N LEU A 134 -28.25 7.94 -4.94
CA LEU A 134 -27.19 6.96 -5.14
C LEU A 134 -26.27 7.43 -6.28
N MET A 135 -25.00 7.66 -5.96
CA MET A 135 -23.98 7.93 -6.96
C MET A 135 -23.32 6.61 -7.39
N TYR A 136 -23.64 6.16 -8.61
CA TYR A 136 -22.93 5.05 -9.24
C TYR A 136 -21.86 5.57 -10.19
N ALA A 137 -20.62 5.22 -9.95
CA ALA A 137 -19.51 5.68 -10.77
C ALA A 137 -18.38 4.63 -10.84
N VAL A 138 -17.73 4.57 -11.98
CA VAL A 138 -16.59 3.68 -12.25
C VAL A 138 -15.39 4.02 -11.35
N MET A 139 -14.43 3.10 -11.30
CA MET A 139 -13.15 3.36 -10.62
C MET A 139 -12.45 4.59 -11.22
N ARG A 140 -11.71 5.33 -10.38
CA ARG A 140 -11.00 6.56 -10.76
C ARG A 140 -11.88 7.72 -11.26
N PHE A 141 -13.19 7.63 -11.13
CA PHE A 141 -14.10 8.75 -11.42
C PHE A 141 -13.80 9.98 -10.54
N GLY A 142 -13.31 9.76 -9.31
CA GLY A 142 -13.10 10.81 -8.31
C GLY A 142 -14.32 11.05 -7.43
N LYS A 143 -14.99 9.96 -7.03
CA LYS A 143 -16.22 9.99 -6.22
C LYS A 143 -16.16 10.92 -5.01
N SER A 144 -15.09 10.84 -4.22
CA SER A 144 -14.92 11.67 -3.02
C SER A 144 -14.89 13.16 -3.36
N PHE A 145 -14.13 13.53 -4.39
CA PHE A 145 -14.07 14.92 -4.86
C PHE A 145 -15.44 15.40 -5.36
N THR A 146 -16.13 14.62 -6.20
CA THR A 146 -17.46 14.95 -6.72
C THR A 146 -18.47 15.09 -5.59
N SER A 147 -18.42 14.21 -4.57
CA SER A 147 -19.30 14.31 -3.39
C SER A 147 -19.07 15.58 -2.58
N LEU A 148 -17.80 15.98 -2.40
CA LEU A 148 -17.46 17.24 -1.73
C LEU A 148 -17.97 18.45 -2.53
N CYS A 149 -17.87 18.44 -3.85
CA CYS A 149 -18.44 19.48 -4.70
C CYS A 149 -19.96 19.53 -4.57
N CYS A 150 -20.66 18.37 -4.59
CA CYS A 150 -22.10 18.32 -4.34
C CYS A 150 -22.48 18.93 -2.98
N ALA A 151 -21.76 18.56 -1.92
CA ALA A 151 -21.98 19.10 -0.57
C ALA A 151 -21.79 20.62 -0.52
N LYS A 152 -20.77 21.14 -1.20
CA LYS A 152 -20.49 22.55 -1.31
C LYS A 152 -21.65 23.29 -1.98
N GLU A 153 -22.14 22.79 -3.14
CA GLU A 153 -23.21 23.44 -3.91
C GLU A 153 -24.54 23.53 -3.14
N ILE A 154 -24.86 22.54 -2.32
CA ILE A 154 -26.07 22.57 -1.48
C ILE A 154 -25.86 23.24 -0.12
N GLY A 155 -24.69 23.81 0.15
CA GLY A 155 -24.36 24.46 1.41
C GLY A 155 -24.35 23.52 2.63
N ALA A 156 -24.07 22.24 2.43
CA ALA A 156 -24.01 21.27 3.53
C ALA A 156 -22.86 21.61 4.49
N LYS A 157 -23.14 21.53 5.79
CA LYS A 157 -22.09 21.59 6.82
C LYS A 157 -21.44 20.23 6.92
N ILE A 158 -20.14 20.19 6.74
CA ILE A 158 -19.29 18.98 6.85
C ILE A 158 -18.61 19.01 8.21
#